data_d19fdcabd25d243cc0aec80b2e9d812c
#
_entry.id   d19fdcabd25d243cc0aec80b2e9d812c
#
_cell.length_a   1.000
_cell.length_b   1.000
_cell.length_c   1.000
_cell.angle_alpha   90.00
_cell.angle_beta   90.00
_cell.angle_gamma   90.00
#
_symmetry.space_group_name_H-M   'P 1'
#
loop_
_entity.id
_entity.type
_entity.pdbx_description
1 polymer ?
#
loop_
_entity_poly.entity_id
_entity_poly.type
_entity_poly.pdbx_seq_one_letter_code
_entity_poly.pdbx_strand_id
1 'polypeptide(L)' 'MEAIFERVKDVIGEQLGIDDLDTITMETTFIDDLGADSLDIVELIMALEEEFDLEIPDAEAEKVSTVNDVVEYIAQNQ' A
#
# COMPACT_ATOMS: atom_id res chain seq x y z
N MET A 1 1.97 -0.22 -14.66
CA MET A 1 2.16 -0.09 -13.22
C MET A 1 1.91 1.31 -12.67
N GLU A 2 2.04 2.34 -13.50
CA GLU A 2 1.77 3.70 -13.04
C GLU A 2 0.34 3.91 -12.55
N ALA A 3 -0.64 3.38 -13.26
CA ALA A 3 -2.03 3.52 -12.85
C ALA A 3 -2.30 2.85 -11.50
N ILE A 4 -1.67 1.69 -11.27
CA ILE A 4 -1.79 0.99 -9.99
C ILE A 4 -1.12 1.81 -8.90
N PHE A 5 0.07 2.31 -9.16
CA PHE A 5 0.81 3.12 -8.20
C PHE A 5 0.02 4.36 -7.78
N GLU A 6 -0.60 5.06 -8.73
CA GLU A 6 -1.40 6.23 -8.41
C GLU A 6 -2.57 5.90 -7.49
N ARG A 7 -3.26 4.79 -7.77
CA ARG A 7 -4.36 4.36 -6.91
C ARG A 7 -3.88 3.93 -5.53
N VAL A 8 -2.73 3.25 -5.48
CA VAL A 8 -2.13 2.86 -4.20
C VAL A 8 -1.79 4.08 -3.37
N LYS A 9 -1.21 5.11 -3.99
CA LYS A 9 -0.89 6.35 -3.28
C LYS A 9 -2.15 7.00 -2.69
N ASP A 10 -3.24 7.01 -3.46
CA ASP A 10 -4.49 7.59 -2.98
C ASP A 10 -4.99 6.86 -1.74
N VAL A 11 -4.94 5.53 -1.77
CA VAL A 11 -5.36 4.73 -0.62
C VAL A 11 -4.46 4.96 0.59
N ILE A 12 -3.15 4.99 0.37
CA ILE A 12 -2.19 5.24 1.45
C ILE A 12 -2.44 6.61 2.07
N GLY A 13 -2.60 7.63 1.24
CA GLY A 13 -2.85 8.97 1.73
C GLY A 13 -4.10 9.06 2.58
N GLU A 14 -5.15 8.38 2.16
CA GLU A 14 -6.42 8.36 2.86
C GLU A 14 -6.33 7.61 4.19
N GLN A 15 -5.68 6.44 4.18
CA GLN A 15 -5.59 5.62 5.37
C GLN A 15 -4.62 6.17 6.42
N LEU A 16 -3.54 6.78 5.99
CA LEU A 16 -2.50 7.27 6.89
C LEU A 16 -2.54 8.79 7.09
N GLY A 17 -3.48 9.47 6.43
CA GLY A 17 -3.64 10.92 6.59
C GLY A 17 -2.52 11.72 5.96
N ILE A 18 -1.98 11.27 4.85
CA ILE A 18 -0.90 11.97 4.15
C ILE A 18 -1.51 12.91 3.11
N ASP A 19 -1.25 14.20 3.26
CA ASP A 19 -1.79 15.21 2.34
C ASP A 19 -0.98 15.33 1.06
N ASP A 20 0.34 15.23 1.16
CA ASP A 20 1.22 15.38 0.01
C ASP A 20 1.61 14.01 -0.56
N LEU A 21 0.83 13.55 -1.53
CA LEU A 21 1.05 12.23 -2.15
C LEU A 21 2.34 12.18 -2.96
N ASP A 22 2.89 13.34 -3.35
CA ASP A 22 4.13 13.37 -4.11
C ASP A 22 5.34 12.90 -3.29
N THR A 23 5.22 12.88 -1.96
CA THR A 23 6.28 12.37 -1.11
C THR A 23 6.34 10.85 -1.10
N ILE A 24 5.30 10.19 -1.61
CA ILE A 24 5.23 8.73 -1.65
C ILE A 24 5.85 8.23 -2.95
N THR A 25 6.85 7.37 -2.85
CA THR A 25 7.51 6.76 -4.00
C THR A 25 7.44 5.24 -3.90
N MET A 26 7.87 4.56 -4.95
CA MET A 26 7.91 3.09 -4.92
C MET A 26 8.85 2.55 -3.84
N GLU A 27 9.84 3.33 -3.47
CA GLU A 27 10.84 2.95 -2.47
C GLU A 27 10.42 3.30 -1.04
N THR A 28 9.33 4.04 -0.88
CA THR A 28 8.85 4.45 0.43
C THR A 28 8.50 3.21 1.27
N THR A 29 8.99 3.16 2.51
CA THR A 29 8.66 2.10 3.45
C THR A 29 7.50 2.54 4.33
N PHE A 30 6.63 1.60 4.69
CA PHE A 30 5.44 1.95 5.46
C PHE A 30 5.79 2.28 6.91
N ILE A 31 6.70 1.54 7.51
CA ILE A 31 7.04 1.72 8.92
C ILE A 31 8.03 2.86 9.11
N ASP A 32 9.16 2.80 8.41
CA ASP A 32 10.23 3.78 8.63
C ASP A 32 9.95 5.14 8.03
N ASP A 33 9.39 5.18 6.83
CA ASP A 33 9.16 6.45 6.14
C ASP A 33 7.80 7.06 6.46
N LEU A 34 6.76 6.24 6.58
CA LEU A 34 5.40 6.74 6.80
C LEU A 34 4.96 6.64 8.24
N GLY A 35 5.74 5.99 9.09
CA GLY A 35 5.43 5.87 10.51
C GLY A 35 4.22 5.00 10.82
N ALA A 36 3.87 4.08 9.93
CA ALA A 36 2.75 3.19 10.14
C ALA A 36 3.12 2.10 11.15
N ASP A 37 2.17 1.72 12.01
CA ASP A 37 2.38 0.57 12.88
C ASP A 37 1.67 -0.65 12.29
N SER A 38 1.69 -1.77 13.01
CA SER A 38 1.09 -3.02 12.53
C SER A 38 -0.39 -2.89 12.22
N LEU A 39 -1.10 -2.16 13.06
CA LEU A 39 -2.53 -1.97 12.86
C LEU A 39 -2.81 -1.11 11.63
N ASP A 40 -2.02 -0.08 11.43
CA ASP A 40 -2.15 0.77 10.24
C ASP A 40 -1.94 -0.04 8.98
N ILE A 41 -0.96 -0.95 8.99
CA ILE A 41 -0.69 -1.80 7.83
C ILE A 41 -1.85 -2.75 7.58
N VAL A 42 -2.42 -3.35 8.61
CA VAL A 42 -3.57 -4.23 8.46
C VAL A 42 -4.75 -3.49 7.82
N GLU A 43 -5.04 -2.29 8.31
CA GLU A 43 -6.14 -1.49 7.77
C GLU A 43 -5.85 -1.05 6.34
N LEU A 44 -4.60 -0.71 6.03
CA LEU A 44 -4.20 -0.34 4.69
C LEU A 44 -4.38 -1.51 3.72
N ILE A 45 -3.95 -2.71 4.11
CA ILE A 45 -4.11 -3.90 3.28
C ILE A 45 -5.59 -4.16 3.00
N MET A 46 -6.45 -4.04 4.00
CA MET A 46 -7.88 -4.23 3.82
C MET A 46 -8.46 -3.21 2.84
N ALA A 47 -8.03 -1.96 2.94
CA ALA A 47 -8.48 -0.91 2.03
C ALA A 47 -8.02 -1.19 0.60
N LEU A 48 -6.81 -1.70 0.43
CA LEU A 48 -6.29 -2.05 -0.89
C LEU A 48 -7.06 -3.23 -1.49
N GLU A 49 -7.43 -4.21 -0.66
CA GLU A 49 -8.23 -5.33 -1.12
C GLU A 49 -9.58 -4.87 -1.68
N GLU A 50 -10.19 -3.90 -1.02
CA GLU A 50 -11.46 -3.35 -1.48
C GLU A 50 -11.29 -2.49 -2.73
N GLU A 51 -10.24 -1.69 -2.77
CA GLU A 51 -10.01 -0.79 -3.89
C GLU A 51 -9.75 -1.55 -5.19
N PHE A 52 -9.03 -2.66 -5.12
CA PHE A 52 -8.63 -3.43 -6.30
C PHE A 52 -9.45 -4.72 -6.48
N ASP A 53 -10.39 -4.96 -5.59
CA ASP A 53 -11.24 -6.14 -5.63
C ASP A 53 -10.44 -7.43 -5.76
N LEU A 54 -9.45 -7.59 -4.86
CA LEU A 54 -8.63 -8.79 -4.80
C LEU A 54 -8.31 -9.11 -3.35
N GLU A 55 -7.78 -10.31 -3.12
CA GLU A 55 -7.44 -10.76 -1.79
C GLU A 55 -5.92 -10.78 -1.60
N ILE A 56 -5.45 -10.24 -0.48
CA ILE A 56 -4.04 -10.28 -0.12
C ILE A 56 -3.92 -11.17 1.11
N PRO A 57 -3.43 -12.42 0.97
CA PRO A 57 -3.31 -13.33 2.10
C PRO A 57 -2.35 -12.77 3.16
N ASP A 58 -2.57 -13.17 4.42
CA ASP A 58 -1.73 -12.72 5.53
C ASP A 58 -0.25 -12.97 5.27
N ALA A 59 0.08 -14.12 4.69
CA ALA A 59 1.47 -14.46 4.39
C ALA A 59 2.11 -13.46 3.43
N GLU A 60 1.34 -12.96 2.47
CA GLU A 60 1.85 -11.97 1.52
C GLU A 60 1.89 -10.57 2.17
N ALA A 61 0.88 -10.26 2.98
CA ALA A 61 0.86 -8.98 3.70
C ALA A 61 2.07 -8.84 4.61
N GLU A 62 2.52 -9.92 5.23
CA GLU A 62 3.69 -9.91 6.11
C GLU A 62 4.99 -9.59 5.37
N LYS A 63 5.03 -9.85 4.06
CA LYS A 63 6.21 -9.59 3.25
C LYS A 63 6.27 -8.15 2.75
N VAL A 64 5.19 -7.41 2.89
CA VAL A 64 5.11 -6.04 2.40
C VAL A 64 5.91 -5.13 3.32
N SER A 65 6.88 -4.40 2.75
CA SER A 65 7.62 -3.39 3.49
C SER A 65 7.67 -2.07 2.74
N THR A 66 7.61 -2.09 1.41
CA THR A 66 7.64 -0.88 0.59
C THR A 66 6.39 -0.76 -0.26
N VAL A 67 6.17 0.44 -0.79
CA VAL A 67 5.08 0.68 -1.74
C VAL A 67 5.25 -0.21 -2.98
N ASN A 68 6.50 -0.39 -3.42
CA ASN A 68 6.77 -1.27 -4.56
C ASN A 68 6.27 -2.69 -4.34
N ASP A 69 6.43 -3.22 -3.12
CA ASP A 69 5.98 -4.58 -2.81
C ASP A 69 4.46 -4.72 -3.05
N VAL A 70 3.71 -3.71 -2.62
CA VAL A 70 2.25 -3.70 -2.79
C VAL A 70 1.89 -3.57 -4.27
N VAL A 71 2.52 -2.64 -4.97
CA VAL A 71 2.22 -2.39 -6.38
C VAL A 71 2.50 -3.64 -7.22
N GLU A 72 3.63 -4.29 -6.98
CA GLU A 72 3.98 -5.50 -7.71
C GLU A 72 2.99 -6.63 -7.43
N TYR A 73 2.61 -6.80 -6.18
CA TYR A 73 1.64 -7.84 -5.83
C TYR A 73 0.31 -7.62 -6.57
N ILE A 74 -0.18 -6.39 -6.55
CA ILE A 74 -1.44 -6.06 -7.21
C ILE A 74 -1.32 -6.27 -8.72
N ALA A 75 -0.22 -5.81 -9.32
CA ALA A 75 -0.01 -5.94 -10.75
C ALA A 75 0.00 -7.41 -11.19
N GLN A 76 0.57 -8.29 -10.37
CA GLN A 76 0.66 -9.71 -10.69
C GLN A 76 -0.65 -10.47 -10.48
N ASN A 77 -1.57 -9.90 -9.71
CA ASN A 77 -2.80 -10.59 -9.32
C ASN A 77 -4.07 -9.95 -9.89
N GLN A 78 -3.93 -8.99 -10.76
CA GLN A 78 -5.08 -8.40 -11.45
C GLN A 78 -5.41 -9.15 -12.72
#